data_c1fe13a17108f5195ea41272cdc0e956
#
_entry.id   c1fe13a17108f5195ea41272cdc0e956
#
_cell.length_a   1.000
_cell.length_b   1.000
_cell.length_c   1.000
_cell.angle_alpha   90.00
_cell.angle_beta   90.00
_cell.angle_gamma   90.00
#
_symmetry.space_group_name_H-M   'P 1'
#
loop_
_entity.id
_entity.type
_entity.pdbx_description
1 polymer ?
#
loop_
_entity_poly.entity_id
_entity_poly.type
_entity_poly.pdbx_seq_one_letter_code
_entity_poly.pdbx_strand_id
1 'polypeptide(L)'
;MIIRQETEKDHSEVYNVVKRAFESAEHSDGNEQDIVNALRRSKAFIPELSLTAEENGKITGYIMFTEGKVGNNTVIILAPLAVLPEYQRKGI
;
A
#
# COMPACT_ATOMS: atom_id res chain seq x y z
N MET A 1 -10.89 -13.40 -4.13
CA MET A 1 -9.98 -12.21 -3.97
C MET A 1 -9.23 -11.96 -5.25
N ILE A 2 -9.18 -10.72 -5.67
CA ILE A 2 -8.47 -10.31 -6.89
C ILE A 2 -7.30 -9.42 -6.51
N ILE A 3 -6.10 -9.75 -6.99
CA ILE A 3 -4.92 -8.90 -6.83
C ILE A 3 -4.68 -8.25 -8.19
N ARG A 4 -4.61 -6.92 -8.21
CA ARG A 4 -4.39 -6.20 -9.46
C ARG A 4 -3.61 -4.91 -9.22
N GLN A 5 -3.05 -4.35 -10.29
CA GLN A 5 -2.39 -3.06 -10.21
C GLN A 5 -3.41 -1.97 -9.91
N GLU A 6 -3.05 -1.02 -9.04
CA GLU A 6 -3.95 0.09 -8.74
C GLU A 6 -4.05 1.05 -9.91
N THR A 7 -5.18 1.73 -10.02
CA THR A 7 -5.42 2.79 -11.01
C THR A 7 -5.68 4.10 -10.27
N GLU A 8 -5.71 5.21 -11.01
CA GLU A 8 -6.00 6.51 -10.41
C GLU A 8 -7.35 6.53 -9.67
N LYS A 9 -8.30 5.77 -10.15
CA LYS A 9 -9.63 5.68 -9.52
C LYS A 9 -9.58 5.05 -8.14
N ASP A 10 -8.53 4.29 -7.85
CA ASP A 10 -8.39 3.58 -6.58
C ASP A 10 -7.75 4.43 -5.48
N HIS A 11 -7.11 5.55 -5.83
CA HIS A 11 -6.29 6.31 -4.88
C HIS A 11 -7.06 6.72 -3.62
N SER A 12 -8.29 7.17 -3.77
CA SER A 12 -9.11 7.59 -2.64
C SER A 12 -9.44 6.42 -1.72
N GLU A 13 -9.81 5.29 -2.30
CA GLU A 13 -10.14 4.08 -1.52
C GLU A 13 -8.91 3.50 -0.85
N VAL A 14 -7.77 3.48 -1.56
CA VAL A 14 -6.49 3.03 -1.00
C VAL A 14 -6.06 3.92 0.17
N TYR A 15 -6.25 5.25 0.05
CA TYR A 15 -5.95 6.16 1.14
C TYR A 15 -6.67 5.74 2.42
N ASN A 16 -7.96 5.43 2.31
CA ASN A 16 -8.76 5.00 3.46
C ASN A 16 -8.35 3.64 3.99
N VAL A 17 -7.99 2.70 3.10
CA VAL A 17 -7.53 1.37 3.51
C VAL A 17 -6.25 1.49 4.33
N VAL A 18 -5.27 2.25 3.85
CA VAL A 18 -4.00 2.44 4.56
C VAL A 18 -4.25 3.13 5.90
N LYS A 19 -5.04 4.20 5.90
CA LYS A 19 -5.37 4.93 7.13
C LYS A 19 -5.99 4.00 8.17
N ARG A 20 -7.01 3.22 7.78
CA ARG A 20 -7.69 2.31 8.69
C ARG A 20 -6.80 1.16 9.16
N ALA A 21 -5.95 0.65 8.28
CA ALA A 21 -5.05 -0.45 8.64
C ALA A 21 -4.07 -0.07 9.73
N PHE A 22 -3.61 1.18 9.75
CA PHE A 22 -2.60 1.65 10.71
C PHE A 22 -3.16 2.48 11.85
N GLU A 23 -4.45 2.79 11.82
CA GLU A 23 -5.11 3.66 12.80
C GLU A 23 -4.93 3.20 14.24
N SER A 24 -4.93 1.90 14.47
CA SER A 24 -4.76 1.32 15.80
C SER A 24 -3.41 0.62 16.00
N ALA A 25 -2.47 0.80 15.05
CA ALA A 25 -1.16 0.19 15.16
C ALA A 25 -0.34 0.87 16.25
N GLU A 26 0.30 0.05 17.11
CA GLU A 26 0.98 0.53 18.30
C GLU A 26 2.13 1.50 18.03
N HIS A 27 2.84 1.32 16.93
CA HIS A 27 4.00 2.13 16.57
C HIS A 27 3.75 3.03 15.36
N SER A 28 2.50 3.25 15.02
CA SER A 28 2.13 4.08 13.89
C SER A 28 2.12 5.56 14.28
N ASP A 29 2.64 6.39 13.39
CA ASP A 29 2.57 7.85 13.52
C ASP A 29 1.26 8.41 12.97
N GLY A 30 0.40 7.56 12.40
CA GLY A 30 -0.88 7.98 11.84
C GLY A 30 -0.79 8.67 10.49
N ASN A 31 0.37 8.62 9.83
CA ASN A 31 0.59 9.32 8.56
C ASN A 31 0.97 8.40 7.40
N GLU A 32 0.81 7.09 7.55
CA GLU A 32 1.17 6.11 6.50
C GLU A 32 0.46 6.38 5.17
N GLN A 33 -0.81 6.79 5.23
CA GLN A 33 -1.58 7.10 4.03
C GLN A 33 -1.00 8.31 3.27
N ASP A 34 -0.45 9.27 3.99
CA ASP A 34 0.18 10.44 3.38
C ASP A 34 1.56 10.10 2.81
N ILE A 35 2.27 9.17 3.44
CA ILE A 35 3.53 8.65 2.93
C ILE A 35 3.30 7.94 1.59
N VAL A 36 2.24 7.15 1.47
CA VAL A 36 1.88 6.49 0.21
C VAL A 36 1.69 7.53 -0.90
N ASN A 37 0.93 8.60 -0.62
CA ASN A 37 0.72 9.65 -1.60
C ASN A 37 2.03 10.35 -2.01
N ALA A 38 2.93 10.57 -1.06
CA ALA A 38 4.23 11.17 -1.35
C ALA A 38 5.09 10.23 -2.20
N LEU A 39 5.09 8.94 -1.89
CA LEU A 39 5.88 7.95 -2.63
C LEU A 39 5.40 7.79 -4.07
N ARG A 40 4.09 7.91 -4.33
CA ARG A 40 3.57 7.86 -5.69
C ARG A 40 4.16 8.94 -6.59
N ARG A 41 4.57 10.07 -6.02
CA ARG A 41 5.16 11.19 -6.75
C ARG A 41 6.68 11.13 -6.82
N SER A 42 7.28 10.14 -6.19
CA SER A 42 8.73 10.02 -6.16
C SER A 42 9.23 9.26 -7.38
N LYS A 43 10.52 9.43 -7.71
CA LYS A 43 11.17 8.68 -8.79
C LYS A 43 11.37 7.21 -8.45
N ALA A 44 11.26 6.86 -7.17
CA ALA A 44 11.41 5.48 -6.71
C ALA A 44 10.13 4.66 -6.88
N PHE A 45 9.01 5.29 -7.22
CA PHE A 45 7.73 4.60 -7.38
C PHE A 45 7.75 3.62 -8.55
N ILE A 46 7.25 2.42 -8.31
CA ILE A 46 7.15 1.36 -9.33
C ILE A 46 5.67 1.08 -9.54
N PRO A 47 5.03 1.71 -10.55
CA PRO A 47 3.58 1.56 -10.75
C PRO A 47 3.13 0.10 -10.88
N GLU A 48 3.92 -0.75 -11.53
CA GLU A 48 3.60 -2.15 -11.75
C GLU A 48 3.55 -2.94 -10.44
N LEU A 49 4.15 -2.42 -9.37
CA LEU A 49 4.20 -3.05 -8.05
C LEU A 49 3.41 -2.28 -7.01
N SER A 50 2.44 -1.47 -7.45
CA SER A 50 1.47 -0.80 -6.60
C SER A 50 0.16 -1.56 -6.78
N LEU A 51 -0.14 -2.47 -5.84
CA LEU A 51 -1.16 -3.50 -6.03
C LEU A 51 -2.27 -3.40 -4.99
N THR A 52 -3.49 -3.63 -5.43
CA THR A 52 -4.66 -3.70 -4.54
C THR A 52 -5.16 -5.12 -4.46
N ALA A 53 -5.69 -5.48 -3.29
CA ALA A 53 -6.47 -6.70 -3.11
C ALA A 53 -7.95 -6.30 -3.03
N GLU A 54 -8.79 -6.97 -3.80
CA GLU A 54 -10.19 -6.61 -3.93
C GLU A 54 -11.07 -7.82 -3.64
N GLU A 55 -12.13 -7.62 -2.87
CA GLU A 55 -13.16 -8.62 -2.63
C GLU A 55 -14.54 -8.00 -2.85
N ASN A 56 -15.33 -8.62 -3.71
CA ASN A 56 -16.70 -8.19 -4.01
C ASN A 56 -16.78 -6.71 -4.40
N GLY A 57 -15.80 -6.25 -5.18
CA GLY A 57 -15.75 -4.86 -5.66
C GLY A 57 -15.20 -3.85 -4.66
N LYS A 58 -14.73 -4.32 -3.49
CA LYS A 58 -14.19 -3.45 -2.45
C LYS A 58 -12.70 -3.71 -2.26
N ILE A 59 -11.90 -2.65 -2.17
CA ILE A 59 -10.47 -2.79 -1.87
C ILE A 59 -10.32 -3.09 -0.38
N THR A 60 -9.68 -4.22 -0.07
CA THR A 60 -9.49 -4.69 1.30
C THR A 60 -8.02 -4.67 1.72
N GLY A 61 -7.11 -4.53 0.76
CA GLY A 61 -5.68 -4.48 1.05
C GLY A 61 -4.92 -3.73 -0.01
N TYR A 62 -3.69 -3.36 0.34
CA TYR A 62 -2.80 -2.61 -0.54
C TYR A 62 -1.35 -2.92 -0.22
N ILE A 63 -0.54 -3.05 -1.24
CA ILE A 63 0.91 -3.22 -1.10
C ILE A 63 1.61 -2.34 -2.15
N MET A 64 2.69 -1.69 -1.74
CA MET A 64 3.50 -0.85 -2.60
C MET A 64 4.97 -1.21 -2.43
N PHE A 65 5.70 -1.27 -3.54
CA PHE A 65 7.14 -1.40 -3.52
C PHE A 65 7.77 -0.17 -4.17
N THR A 66 8.92 0.23 -3.65
CA THR A 66 9.69 1.32 -4.23
C THR A 66 11.10 0.83 -4.51
N GLU A 67 11.79 1.53 -5.41
CA GLU A 67 13.18 1.24 -5.75
C GLU A 67 14.11 1.97 -4.79
N GLY A 68 15.15 1.29 -4.32
CA GLY A 68 16.16 1.89 -3.46
C GLY A 68 17.55 1.44 -3.86
N LYS A 69 18.55 1.96 -3.17
CA LYS A 69 19.95 1.63 -3.42
C LYS A 69 20.64 1.18 -2.14
N VAL A 70 21.43 0.12 -2.25
CA VAL A 70 22.34 -0.31 -1.19
C VAL A 70 23.72 -0.41 -1.85
N GLY A 71 24.60 0.54 -1.55
CA GLY A 71 25.85 0.71 -2.29
C GLY A 71 25.54 0.99 -3.77
N ASN A 72 26.03 0.16 -4.67
CA ASN A 72 25.77 0.28 -6.10
C ASN A 72 24.64 -0.64 -6.58
N ASN A 73 23.98 -1.36 -5.64
CA ASN A 73 22.95 -2.31 -6.00
C ASN A 73 21.57 -1.70 -5.88
N THR A 74 20.72 -1.93 -6.88
CA THR A 74 19.33 -1.55 -6.84
C THR A 74 18.54 -2.62 -6.08
N VAL A 75 17.72 -2.21 -5.13
CA VAL A 75 16.87 -3.12 -4.34
C VAL A 75 15.43 -2.67 -4.41
N ILE A 76 14.52 -3.60 -4.15
CA ILE A 76 13.09 -3.32 -4.06
C ILE A 76 12.71 -3.29 -2.59
N ILE A 77 12.08 -2.21 -2.17
CA ILE A 77 11.73 -1.97 -0.77
C ILE A 77 10.22 -1.99 -0.61
N LEU A 78 9.72 -2.82 0.31
CA LEU A 78 8.30 -2.84 0.67
C LEU A 78 7.94 -1.59 1.47
N ALA A 79 6.89 -0.89 1.03
CA ALA A 79 6.42 0.29 1.76
C ALA A 79 5.04 0.74 1.26
N PRO A 80 3.98 0.59 1.99
CA PRO A 80 3.69 -0.33 3.08
C PRO A 80 2.88 -1.54 2.62
N LEU A 81 2.59 -2.46 3.55
CA LEU A 81 1.57 -3.49 3.38
C LEU A 81 0.42 -3.15 4.31
N ALA A 82 -0.78 -2.98 3.77
CA ALA A 82 -1.95 -2.60 4.54
C ALA A 82 -3.12 -3.53 4.24
N VAL A 83 -3.84 -3.95 5.29
CA VAL A 83 -5.06 -4.76 5.17
C VAL A 83 -6.09 -4.16 6.11
N LEU A 84 -7.33 -3.96 5.64
CA LEU A 84 -8.41 -3.48 6.50
C LEU A 84 -8.53 -4.37 7.74
N PRO A 85 -8.76 -3.78 8.94
CA PRO A 85 -8.80 -4.57 10.16
C PRO A 85 -9.74 -5.76 10.12
N GLU A 86 -10.91 -5.61 9.50
CA GLU A 86 -11.90 -6.68 9.40
C GLU A 86 -11.48 -7.82 8.48
N TYR A 87 -10.41 -7.65 7.69
CA TYR A 87 -9.89 -8.67 6.78
C TYR A 87 -8.54 -9.23 7.22
N GLN A 88 -7.96 -8.70 8.29
CA GLN A 88 -6.70 -9.21 8.83
C GLN A 88 -6.90 -10.62 9.36
N ARG A 89 -5.87 -11.47 9.21
CA ARG A 89 -5.88 -12.87 9.67
C ARG A 89 -6.89 -13.76 8.93
N LYS A 90 -7.29 -13.35 7.73
CA LYS A 90 -8.20 -14.15 6.89
C LYS A 90 -7.53 -14.64 5.61
N GLY A 91 -6.20 -14.76 5.61
CA GLY A 91 -5.45 -15.29 4.48
C GLY A 91 -5.20 -14.28 3.36
N ILE A 92 -5.34 -13.00 3.66
CA ILE A 92 -5.08 -11.94 2.68
C ILE A 92 -3.65 -11.42 2.80
#